data_a9a14ddbc372f3a6dc2121a189461b35
#
_entry.id   a9a14ddbc372f3a6dc2121a189461b35
#
_cell.length_a   1.000
_cell.length_b   1.000
_cell.length_c   1.000
_cell.angle_alpha   90.00
_cell.angle_beta   90.00
_cell.angle_gamma   90.00
#
_symmetry.space_group_name_H-M   'P 1'
#
loop_
_entity.id
_entity.type
_entity.pdbx_description
1 polymer ?
#
loop_
_entity_poly.entity_id
_entity_poly.type
_entity_poly.pdbx_seq_one_letter_code
_entity_poly.pdbx_strand_id
1 'polypeptide(L)'
;MNQETALKIKQELSHVKLLVCTPCYGGQCYTGYLRSTVGLVQLLTQLGIEHEIYTLDSESLITRARNSMSARFIGDESFTHLLFIDADITYNPQTVLRLLMSKKQVCGACYPKKVLNWDK
;
A
#
# COMPACT_ATOMS: atom_id res chain seq x y z
N MET A 1 6.07 -4.26 -18.46
CA MET A 1 6.08 -5.67 -17.97
C MET A 1 5.67 -6.56 -19.12
N ASN A 2 6.42 -7.58 -19.45
CA ASN A 2 6.05 -8.49 -20.51
C ASN A 2 5.03 -9.55 -20.02
N GLN A 3 4.42 -10.26 -20.96
CA GLN A 3 3.37 -11.23 -20.63
C GLN A 3 3.87 -12.39 -19.77
N GLU A 4 5.08 -12.83 -20.03
CA GLU A 4 5.68 -13.95 -19.31
C GLU A 4 5.92 -13.58 -17.84
N THR A 5 6.48 -12.39 -17.59
CA THR A 5 6.72 -11.89 -16.24
C THR A 5 5.37 -11.67 -15.51
N ALA A 6 4.39 -11.11 -16.20
CA ALA A 6 3.07 -10.89 -15.62
C ALA A 6 2.40 -12.20 -15.21
N LEU A 7 2.49 -13.22 -16.05
CA LEU A 7 1.92 -14.53 -15.74
C LEU A 7 2.59 -15.17 -14.52
N LYS A 8 3.90 -15.04 -14.42
CA LYS A 8 4.66 -15.57 -13.27
C LYS A 8 4.21 -14.88 -11.97
N ILE A 9 4.08 -13.55 -12.00
CA ILE A 9 3.64 -12.77 -10.84
C ILE A 9 2.22 -13.19 -10.45
N LYS A 10 1.33 -13.33 -11.41
CA LYS A 10 -0.05 -13.78 -11.16
C LYS A 10 -0.07 -15.13 -10.44
N GLN A 11 0.75 -16.06 -10.87
CA GLN A 11 0.81 -17.39 -10.26
C GLN A 11 1.37 -17.33 -8.83
N GLU A 12 2.43 -16.56 -8.62
CA GLU A 12 3.07 -16.49 -7.31
C GLU A 12 2.24 -15.72 -6.29
N LEU A 13 1.45 -14.75 -6.72
CA LEU A 13 0.65 -13.91 -5.84
C LEU A 13 -0.85 -14.24 -5.88
N SER A 14 -1.23 -15.38 -6.43
CA SER A 14 -2.64 -15.77 -6.55
C SER A 14 -3.35 -15.93 -5.21
N HIS A 15 -2.61 -16.20 -4.15
CA HIS A 15 -3.15 -16.37 -2.79
C HIS A 15 -3.25 -15.05 -2.02
N VAL A 16 -2.74 -13.95 -2.57
CA VAL A 16 -2.64 -12.67 -1.86
C VAL A 16 -3.97 -11.93 -1.89
N LYS A 17 -4.38 -11.45 -0.72
CA LYS A 17 -5.42 -10.42 -0.60
C LYS A 17 -4.83 -9.29 0.24
N LEU A 18 -4.60 -8.16 -0.42
CA LEU A 18 -3.86 -7.03 0.15
C LEU A 18 -4.83 -5.97 0.68
N LEU A 19 -4.62 -5.56 1.93
CA LEU A 19 -5.29 -4.38 2.48
C LEU A 19 -4.29 -3.22 2.49
N VAL A 20 -4.57 -2.19 1.69
CA VAL A 20 -3.78 -0.96 1.69
C VAL A 20 -4.47 0.04 2.59
N CYS A 21 -3.78 0.49 3.62
CA CYS A 21 -4.32 1.37 4.65
C CYS A 21 -3.64 2.73 4.60
N THR A 22 -4.42 3.79 4.53
CA THR A 22 -3.90 5.16 4.48
C THR A 22 -4.65 6.03 5.48
N PRO A 23 -3.98 6.48 6.56
CA PRO A 23 -4.59 7.47 7.44
C PRO A 23 -4.62 8.83 6.73
N CYS A 24 -5.79 9.43 6.66
CA CYS A 24 -6.00 10.70 5.97
C CYS A 24 -6.36 11.78 6.99
N TYR A 25 -5.40 12.59 7.36
CA TYR A 25 -5.62 13.70 8.29
C TYR A 25 -6.56 14.71 7.65
N GLY A 26 -7.66 15.03 8.35
CA GLY A 26 -8.68 15.95 7.83
C GLY A 26 -9.40 15.43 6.60
N GLY A 27 -9.38 14.12 6.35
CA GLY A 27 -10.05 13.54 5.18
C GLY A 27 -9.40 13.88 3.86
N GLN A 28 -8.10 14.21 3.86
CA GLN A 28 -7.41 14.69 2.66
C GLN A 28 -6.24 13.79 2.28
N CYS A 29 -5.90 13.80 1.00
CA CYS A 29 -4.68 13.19 0.49
C CYS A 29 -4.06 14.07 -0.59
N TYR A 30 -2.78 13.86 -0.86
CA TYR A 30 -2.08 14.58 -1.91
C TYR A 30 -2.39 13.96 -3.28
N THR A 31 -2.36 14.80 -4.32
CA THR A 31 -2.65 14.32 -5.67
C THR A 31 -1.63 13.29 -6.16
N GLY A 32 -0.38 13.40 -5.72
CA GLY A 32 0.63 12.37 -6.03
C GLY A 32 0.26 11.01 -5.45
N TYR A 33 -0.20 10.97 -4.21
CA TYR A 33 -0.72 9.75 -3.60
C TYR A 33 -1.92 9.20 -4.40
N LEU A 34 -2.85 10.07 -4.77
CA LEU A 34 -4.03 9.65 -5.53
C LEU A 34 -3.65 8.99 -6.84
N ARG A 35 -2.76 9.63 -7.61
CA ARG A 35 -2.31 9.08 -8.90
C ARG A 35 -1.58 7.74 -8.73
N SER A 36 -0.71 7.66 -7.74
CA SER A 36 0.01 6.42 -7.44
C SER A 36 -0.95 5.29 -7.09
N THR A 37 -1.96 5.60 -6.28
CA THR A 37 -2.92 4.60 -5.82
C THR A 37 -3.85 4.15 -6.95
N VAL A 38 -4.25 5.06 -7.83
CA VAL A 38 -5.02 4.68 -9.04
C VAL A 38 -4.18 3.73 -9.89
N GLY A 39 -2.90 4.04 -10.10
CA GLY A 39 -1.99 3.17 -10.83
C GLY A 39 -1.81 1.81 -10.17
N LEU A 40 -1.74 1.78 -8.84
CA LEU A 40 -1.66 0.54 -8.08
C LEU A 40 -2.90 -0.33 -8.28
N VAL A 41 -4.09 0.25 -8.17
CA VAL A 41 -5.35 -0.48 -8.36
C VAL A 41 -5.42 -1.06 -9.78
N GLN A 42 -5.04 -0.28 -10.79
CA GLN A 42 -5.00 -0.77 -12.16
C GLN A 42 -4.04 -1.95 -12.31
N LEU A 43 -2.85 -1.85 -11.75
CA LEU A 43 -1.84 -2.89 -11.82
C LEU A 43 -2.29 -4.17 -11.12
N LEU A 44 -2.80 -4.07 -9.90
CA LEU A 44 -3.26 -5.22 -9.15
C LEU A 44 -4.46 -5.89 -9.82
N THR A 45 -5.36 -5.11 -10.39
CA THR A 45 -6.51 -5.63 -11.12
C THR A 45 -6.07 -6.39 -12.37
N GLN A 46 -5.12 -5.86 -13.13
CA GLN A 46 -4.57 -6.54 -14.30
C GLN A 46 -3.91 -7.86 -13.95
N LEU A 47 -3.26 -7.92 -12.79
CA LEU A 47 -2.58 -9.12 -12.32
C LEU A 47 -3.50 -10.08 -11.57
N GLY A 48 -4.77 -9.74 -11.39
CA GLY A 48 -5.72 -10.59 -10.69
C GLY A 48 -5.45 -10.73 -9.19
N ILE A 49 -4.75 -9.77 -8.60
CA ILE A 49 -4.44 -9.77 -7.17
C ILE A 49 -5.57 -9.07 -6.42
N GLU A 50 -6.22 -9.79 -5.49
CA GLU A 50 -7.28 -9.20 -4.68
C GLU A 50 -6.72 -8.12 -3.76
N HIS A 51 -7.44 -7.03 -3.64
CA HIS A 51 -7.00 -5.89 -2.83
C HIS A 51 -8.18 -5.02 -2.41
N GLU A 52 -7.97 -4.26 -1.36
CA GLU A 52 -8.88 -3.21 -0.92
C GLU A 52 -8.06 -1.99 -0.52
N ILE A 53 -8.50 -0.81 -0.94
CA ILE A 53 -7.90 0.45 -0.52
C ILE A 53 -8.78 0.99 0.61
N TYR A 54 -8.21 1.10 1.79
CA TYR A 54 -8.93 1.57 2.98
C TYR A 54 -8.31 2.86 3.46
N THR A 55 -9.07 3.94 3.40
CA THR A 55 -8.68 5.23 3.95
C THR A 55 -9.48 5.49 5.22
N LEU A 56 -8.83 6.02 6.23
CA LEU A 56 -9.49 6.38 7.48
C LEU A 56 -9.27 7.85 7.76
N ASP A 57 -10.35 8.61 7.83
CA ASP A 57 -10.29 10.01 8.19
C ASP A 57 -9.86 10.14 9.65
N SER A 58 -8.83 10.94 9.87
CA SER A 58 -8.26 11.11 11.19
C SER A 58 -8.13 12.60 11.48
N GLU A 59 -8.56 13.02 12.67
CA GLU A 59 -8.44 14.42 13.08
C GLU A 59 -7.24 14.67 13.98
N SER A 60 -6.68 13.66 14.63
CA SER A 60 -5.67 13.90 15.63
C SER A 60 -4.52 12.89 15.65
N LEU A 61 -4.74 11.66 16.01
CA LEU A 61 -3.63 10.75 16.29
C LEU A 61 -3.44 9.70 15.20
N ILE A 62 -2.33 9.80 14.48
CA ILE A 62 -1.91 8.80 13.49
C ILE A 62 -1.87 7.41 14.10
N THR A 63 -1.37 7.30 15.34
CA THR A 63 -1.29 6.02 16.07
C THR A 63 -2.67 5.38 16.21
N ARG A 64 -3.68 6.16 16.57
CA ARG A 64 -5.05 5.64 16.72
C ARG A 64 -5.60 5.16 15.38
N ALA A 65 -5.37 5.92 14.31
CA ALA A 65 -5.81 5.54 12.98
C ALA A 65 -5.15 4.23 12.53
N ARG A 66 -3.86 4.09 12.75
CA ARG A 66 -3.13 2.86 12.41
C ARG A 66 -3.60 1.66 13.23
N ASN A 67 -3.90 1.87 14.50
CA ASN A 67 -4.44 0.80 15.36
C ASN A 67 -5.82 0.34 14.86
N SER A 68 -6.68 1.26 14.46
CA SER A 68 -7.99 0.93 13.91
C SER A 68 -7.87 0.15 12.60
N MET A 69 -6.93 0.54 11.74
CA MET A 69 -6.68 -0.15 10.48
C MET A 69 -6.11 -1.55 10.70
N SER A 70 -5.21 -1.69 11.65
CA SER A 70 -4.66 -3.00 12.02
C SER A 70 -5.75 -3.92 12.57
N ALA A 71 -6.68 -3.37 13.36
CA ALA A 71 -7.80 -4.13 13.89
C ALA A 71 -8.71 -4.65 12.76
N ARG A 72 -8.94 -3.83 11.72
CA ARG A 72 -9.70 -4.25 10.55
C ARG A 72 -9.00 -5.40 9.84
N PHE A 73 -7.70 -5.32 9.66
CA PHE A 73 -6.94 -6.38 9.02
C PHE A 73 -7.03 -7.69 9.81
N ILE A 74 -6.83 -7.62 11.11
CA ILE A 74 -6.88 -8.80 11.98
C ILE A 74 -8.28 -9.37 12.05
N GLY A 75 -9.30 -8.52 11.99
CA GLY A 75 -10.70 -8.94 12.08
C GLY A 75 -11.24 -9.64 10.84
N ASP A 76 -10.53 -9.60 9.73
CA ASP A 76 -10.93 -10.27 8.49
C ASP A 76 -9.83 -11.23 8.05
N GLU A 77 -10.04 -12.51 8.31
CA GLU A 77 -9.06 -13.56 8.04
C GLU A 77 -8.77 -13.77 6.55
N SER A 78 -9.59 -13.22 5.66
CA SER A 78 -9.35 -13.33 4.23
C SER A 78 -8.16 -12.49 3.75
N PHE A 79 -7.82 -11.40 4.47
CA PHE A 79 -6.64 -10.60 4.14
C PHE A 79 -5.37 -11.34 4.51
N THR A 80 -4.42 -11.35 3.59
CA THR A 80 -3.12 -11.99 3.79
C THR A 80 -2.00 -11.02 4.06
N HIS A 81 -2.14 -9.77 3.57
CA HIS A 81 -1.10 -8.76 3.64
C HIS A 81 -1.68 -7.40 3.99
N LEU A 82 -0.95 -6.66 4.81
CA LEU A 82 -1.29 -5.30 5.22
C LEU A 82 -0.18 -4.35 4.80
N LEU A 83 -0.55 -3.27 4.13
CA LEU A 83 0.41 -2.25 3.70
C LEU A 83 -0.08 -0.88 4.17
N PHE A 84 0.79 -0.16 4.88
CA PHE A 84 0.54 1.23 5.24
C PHE A 84 1.24 2.16 4.25
N ILE A 85 0.48 3.11 3.71
CA ILE A 85 1.01 4.18 2.86
C ILE A 85 0.45 5.50 3.37
N ASP A 86 1.31 6.47 3.65
CA ASP A 86 0.86 7.78 4.11
C ASP A 86 0.22 8.56 2.96
N ALA A 87 -0.74 9.44 3.30
CA ALA A 87 -1.56 10.16 2.33
C ALA A 87 -0.80 11.20 1.51
N ASP A 88 0.44 11.47 1.85
CA ASP A 88 1.28 12.47 1.20
C ASP A 88 2.45 11.88 0.41
N ILE A 89 2.45 10.57 0.21
CA ILE A 89 3.54 9.87 -0.49
C ILE A 89 3.15 9.60 -1.93
N THR A 90 4.01 10.00 -2.85
CA THR A 90 3.98 9.56 -4.25
C THR A 90 4.89 8.34 -4.37
N TYR A 91 4.39 7.27 -4.94
CA TYR A 91 5.14 6.01 -5.02
C TYR A 91 4.93 5.35 -6.38
N ASN A 92 5.86 4.46 -6.73
CA ASN A 92 5.71 3.63 -7.92
C ASN A 92 4.93 2.37 -7.54
N PRO A 93 3.79 2.10 -8.19
CA PRO A 93 3.00 0.90 -7.88
C PRO A 93 3.79 -0.40 -7.97
N GLN A 94 4.80 -0.48 -8.84
CA GLN A 94 5.64 -1.67 -8.94
C GLN A 94 6.44 -1.93 -7.66
N THR A 95 6.70 -0.91 -6.86
CA THR A 95 7.34 -1.10 -5.56
C THR A 95 6.50 -2.01 -4.66
N VAL A 96 5.19 -1.87 -4.71
CA VAL A 96 4.28 -2.72 -3.94
C VAL A 96 4.41 -4.18 -4.38
N LEU A 97 4.51 -4.43 -5.69
CA LEU A 97 4.75 -5.79 -6.19
C LEU A 97 6.06 -6.37 -5.66
N ARG A 98 7.12 -5.55 -5.64
CA ARG A 98 8.42 -6.00 -5.12
C ARG A 98 8.33 -6.38 -3.65
N LEU A 99 7.59 -5.60 -2.85
CA LEU A 99 7.38 -5.91 -1.44
C LEU A 99 6.65 -7.24 -1.29
N LEU A 100 5.59 -7.47 -2.06
CA LEU A 100 4.85 -8.72 -2.02
C LEU A 100 5.70 -9.90 -2.47
N MET A 101 6.51 -9.70 -3.51
CA MET A 101 7.38 -10.76 -4.05
C MET A 101 8.54 -11.09 -3.14
N SER A 102 8.90 -10.21 -2.21
CA SER A 102 10.00 -10.47 -1.28
C SER A 102 9.69 -11.61 -0.32
N LYS A 103 8.43 -11.91 -0.10
CA LYS A 103 7.96 -13.00 0.78
C LYS A 103 8.47 -12.89 2.21
N LYS A 104 8.81 -11.69 2.64
CA LYS A 104 9.23 -11.42 4.02
C LYS A 104 8.00 -11.11 4.87
N GLN A 105 8.07 -11.47 6.14
CA GLN A 105 6.97 -11.19 7.07
C GLN A 105 6.79 -9.70 7.30
N VAL A 106 7.89 -8.96 7.39
CA VAL A 106 7.87 -7.49 7.50
C VAL A 106 8.89 -6.93 6.54
N CYS A 107 8.46 -5.99 5.70
CA CYS A 107 9.34 -5.31 4.78
C CYS A 107 8.86 -3.89 4.55
N GLY A 108 9.72 -3.06 3.99
CA GLY A 108 9.39 -1.69 3.71
C GLY A 108 10.18 -1.15 2.53
N ALA A 109 9.79 0.02 2.04
CA ALA A 109 10.46 0.70 0.96
C ALA A 109 10.91 2.08 1.42
N CYS A 110 12.07 2.51 0.93
CA CYS A 110 12.59 3.84 1.21
C CYS A 110 12.01 4.85 0.23
N TYR A 111 11.75 6.05 0.72
CA TYR A 111 11.33 7.17 -0.10
C TYR A 111 12.01 8.44 0.41
N PRO A 112 12.17 9.48 -0.44
CA PRO A 112 12.80 10.71 0.01
C PRO A 112 12.02 11.38 1.13
N LYS A 113 12.75 11.91 2.12
CA LYS A 113 12.14 12.69 3.19
C LYS A 113 11.70 14.04 2.64
N LYS A 114 10.59 14.53 3.15
CA LYS A 114 10.04 15.81 2.74
C LYS A 114 10.74 17.01 3.39
N VAL A 115 11.28 16.81 4.57
CA VAL A 115 11.97 17.90 5.28
C VAL A 115 13.36 18.06 4.72
N LEU A 116 13.79 19.31 4.62
CA LEU A 116 15.16 19.62 4.22
C LEU A 116 16.14 19.04 5.22
N ASN A 117 17.18 18.44 4.70
CA ASN A 117 18.19 17.79 5.50
C ASN A 117 19.45 18.65 5.48
N TRP A 118 19.43 19.72 6.24
CA TRP A 118 20.52 20.70 6.27
C TRP A 118 21.66 20.36 7.19
N ASP A 119 21.62 19.23 7.84
CA ASP A 119 22.72 18.77 8.66
C ASP A 119 23.85 18.17 7.83
N LYS A 120 23.71 18.19 6.57
CA LYS A 120 24.72 17.64 5.67
C LYS A 120 25.69 18.66 5.21
#